data_99a40f1ae0e29fbc182e3190a372e79f
#
_entry.id   99a40f1ae0e29fbc182e3190a372e79f
#
_cell.length_a   1.000
_cell.length_b   1.000
_cell.length_c   1.000
_cell.angle_alpha   90.00
_cell.angle_beta   90.00
_cell.angle_gamma   90.00
#
_symmetry.space_group_name_H-M   'P 1'
#
loop_
_entity.id
_entity.type
_entity.pdbx_description
1 polymer ?
#
loop_
_entity_poly.entity_id
_entity_poly.type
_entity_poly.pdbx_seq_one_letter_code
_entity_poly.pdbx_strand_id
1 'polypeptide(L)'
;KALAEGLDEDEIKEAVEKAAREATLANGEKMKDRVEGNNGKDNYYAVAHSEQEIITEQPKMLTFGQLRDYQIVSLQWMVSLHNNRLNGILADEMGLGKTVQVCSLIAYLWESKQNFGPHIIIVPNAVIVNWKAELKRWLPKVNCVYYVGNREQRTKIFQKQVLQLKFNVLVT
;
A
#
# COMPACT_ATOMS: atom_id res chain seq x y z
N LYS A 1 -27.84 -7.85 -1.86
CA LYS A 1 -28.64 -9.00 -2.37
C LYS A 1 -28.41 -10.25 -1.51
N ALA A 2 -27.17 -10.65 -1.24
CA ALA A 2 -26.84 -11.84 -0.45
C ALA A 2 -27.43 -11.85 0.98
N LEU A 3 -27.49 -10.70 1.66
CA LEU A 3 -28.13 -10.55 2.98
C LEU A 3 -29.64 -10.81 2.99
N ALA A 4 -30.30 -10.78 1.81
CA ALA A 4 -31.73 -11.06 1.68
C ALA A 4 -32.04 -12.56 1.48
N GLU A 5 -31.03 -13.38 1.25
CA GLU A 5 -31.17 -14.81 0.92
C GLU A 5 -30.83 -15.75 2.07
N GLY A 6 -30.49 -15.21 3.27
CA GLY A 6 -30.28 -16.00 4.49
C GLY A 6 -29.01 -16.87 4.49
N LEU A 7 -28.01 -16.49 3.68
CA LEU A 7 -26.71 -17.15 3.64
C LEU A 7 -25.93 -16.88 4.94
N ASP A 8 -25.13 -17.84 5.37
CA ASP A 8 -24.26 -17.66 6.53
C ASP A 8 -23.01 -16.80 6.17
N GLU A 9 -22.23 -16.40 7.20
CA GLU A 9 -21.07 -15.52 7.01
C GLU A 9 -19.99 -16.14 6.11
N ASP A 10 -19.83 -17.46 6.16
CA ASP A 10 -18.83 -18.17 5.34
C ASP A 10 -19.28 -18.28 3.89
N GLU A 11 -20.56 -18.51 3.64
CA GLU A 11 -21.16 -18.51 2.29
C GLU A 11 -21.10 -17.13 1.64
N ILE A 12 -21.34 -16.07 2.42
CA ILE A 12 -21.20 -14.68 1.96
C ILE A 12 -19.74 -14.39 1.59
N LYS A 13 -18.78 -14.83 2.40
CA LYS A 13 -17.36 -14.63 2.15
C LYS A 13 -16.90 -15.35 0.88
N GLU A 14 -17.32 -16.59 0.69
CA GLU A 14 -17.02 -17.37 -0.52
C GLU A 14 -17.65 -16.75 -1.78
N ALA A 15 -18.89 -16.25 -1.70
CA ALA A 15 -19.55 -15.57 -2.78
C ALA A 15 -18.87 -14.24 -3.15
N VAL A 16 -18.36 -13.49 -2.17
CA VAL A 16 -17.62 -12.24 -2.38
C VAL A 16 -16.25 -12.54 -3.03
N GLU A 17 -15.53 -13.56 -2.56
CA GLU A 17 -14.27 -13.96 -3.17
C GLU A 17 -14.46 -14.45 -4.61
N LYS A 18 -15.50 -15.24 -4.86
CA LYS A 18 -15.84 -15.70 -6.21
C LYS A 18 -16.18 -14.54 -7.14
N ALA A 19 -17.02 -13.62 -6.69
CA ALA A 19 -17.37 -12.42 -7.45
C ALA A 19 -16.15 -11.53 -7.73
N ALA A 20 -15.24 -11.38 -6.77
CA ALA A 20 -13.99 -10.64 -6.95
C ALA A 20 -13.07 -11.32 -7.97
N ARG A 21 -12.95 -12.66 -7.93
CA ARG A 21 -12.18 -13.43 -8.93
C ARG A 21 -12.79 -13.32 -10.33
N GLU A 22 -14.10 -13.44 -10.45
CA GLU A 22 -14.81 -13.29 -11.74
C GLU A 22 -14.67 -11.87 -12.31
N ALA A 23 -14.78 -10.84 -11.48
CA ALA A 23 -14.56 -9.44 -11.88
C ALA A 23 -13.10 -9.21 -12.35
N THR A 24 -12.14 -9.84 -11.69
CA THR A 24 -10.71 -9.75 -12.05
C THR A 24 -10.44 -10.44 -13.38
N LEU A 25 -11.02 -11.64 -13.59
CA LEU A 25 -10.91 -12.39 -14.85
C LEU A 25 -11.58 -11.63 -16.00
N ALA A 26 -12.80 -11.12 -15.79
CA ALA A 26 -13.53 -10.36 -16.80
C ALA A 26 -12.82 -9.04 -17.18
N ASN A 27 -12.16 -8.38 -16.23
CA ASN A 27 -11.30 -7.22 -16.51
C ASN A 27 -10.03 -7.63 -17.26
N GLY A 28 -9.43 -8.77 -16.94
CA GLY A 28 -8.28 -9.32 -17.64
C GLY A 28 -8.59 -9.72 -19.08
N GLU A 29 -9.78 -10.33 -19.33
CA GLU A 29 -10.21 -10.67 -20.69
C GLU A 29 -10.54 -9.42 -21.51
N LYS A 30 -11.26 -8.43 -20.96
CA LYS A 30 -11.50 -7.14 -21.61
C LYS A 30 -10.21 -6.36 -21.92
N MET A 31 -9.13 -6.59 -21.15
CA MET A 31 -7.82 -6.02 -21.45
C MET A 31 -7.09 -6.78 -22.55
N LYS A 32 -7.21 -8.11 -22.66
CA LYS A 32 -6.63 -8.87 -23.77
C LYS A 32 -7.15 -8.39 -25.12
N ASP A 33 -8.47 -8.15 -25.22
CA ASP A 33 -9.08 -7.65 -26.47
C ASP A 33 -8.64 -6.22 -26.84
N ARG A 34 -8.14 -5.42 -25.88
CA ARG A 34 -7.60 -4.07 -26.10
C ARG A 34 -6.10 -4.07 -26.46
N VAL A 35 -5.37 -5.13 -26.16
CA VAL A 35 -3.91 -5.23 -26.34
C VAL A 35 -3.51 -5.36 -27.81
N GLU A 36 -4.39 -5.82 -28.67
CA GLU A 36 -4.09 -5.99 -30.11
C GLU A 36 -4.01 -4.69 -30.93
N GLY A 37 -4.31 -3.53 -30.33
CA GLY A 37 -4.46 -2.27 -31.07
C GLY A 37 -3.52 -1.11 -30.75
N ASN A 38 -2.66 -1.13 -29.68
CA ASN A 38 -1.93 0.08 -29.33
C ASN A 38 -0.59 -0.17 -28.58
N ASN A 39 0.51 0.02 -29.29
CA ASN A 39 1.85 -0.54 -29.07
C ASN A 39 2.70 -0.03 -27.87
N GLY A 40 2.17 0.56 -26.82
CA GLY A 40 3.07 1.02 -25.74
C GLY A 40 2.43 1.13 -24.35
N LYS A 41 1.25 1.70 -24.25
CA LYS A 41 0.56 1.89 -22.97
C LYS A 41 -0.07 0.60 -22.44
N ASP A 42 -0.51 -0.25 -23.34
CA ASP A 42 -1.19 -1.50 -23.03
C ASP A 42 -0.24 -2.53 -22.42
N ASN A 43 1.04 -2.50 -22.80
CA ASN A 43 2.06 -3.38 -22.24
C ASN A 43 2.38 -3.07 -20.78
N TYR A 44 2.36 -1.78 -20.39
CA TYR A 44 2.55 -1.38 -18.98
C TYR A 44 1.42 -1.91 -18.08
N TYR A 45 0.16 -1.74 -18.51
CA TYR A 45 -0.98 -2.23 -17.73
C TYR A 45 -1.04 -3.76 -17.67
N ALA A 46 -0.71 -4.44 -18.74
CA ALA A 46 -0.64 -5.90 -18.75
C ALA A 46 0.43 -6.43 -17.79
N VAL A 47 1.62 -5.80 -17.78
CA VAL A 47 2.69 -6.14 -16.83
C VAL A 47 2.32 -5.74 -15.40
N ALA A 48 1.72 -4.57 -15.19
CA ALA A 48 1.32 -4.08 -13.87
C ALA A 48 0.28 -4.97 -13.17
N HIS A 49 -0.44 -5.78 -13.93
CA HIS A 49 -1.50 -6.65 -13.42
C HIS A 49 -1.24 -8.14 -13.67
N SER A 50 -0.01 -8.52 -14.03
CA SER A 50 0.35 -9.93 -14.25
C SER A 50 0.36 -10.74 -12.95
N GLU A 51 0.79 -10.13 -11.85
CA GLU A 51 0.76 -10.72 -10.52
C GLU A 51 -0.20 -9.91 -9.62
N GLN A 52 -1.44 -10.35 -9.53
CA GLN A 52 -2.46 -9.72 -8.68
C GLN A 52 -2.68 -10.53 -7.41
N GLU A 53 -2.74 -9.84 -6.29
CA GLU A 53 -3.22 -10.37 -5.02
C GLU A 53 -4.57 -9.73 -4.70
N ILE A 54 -5.54 -10.53 -4.32
CA ILE A 54 -6.84 -10.03 -3.86
C ILE A 54 -6.71 -9.69 -2.39
N ILE A 55 -6.92 -8.43 -2.04
CA ILE A 55 -6.86 -7.92 -0.68
C ILE A 55 -8.27 -7.48 -0.28
N THR A 56 -8.90 -8.22 0.60
CA THR A 56 -10.25 -7.95 1.10
C THR A 56 -10.27 -7.29 2.47
N GLU A 57 -9.19 -7.43 3.24
CA GLU A 57 -9.07 -6.91 4.58
C GLU A 57 -7.80 -6.07 4.76
N GLN A 58 -7.87 -5.13 5.67
CA GLN A 58 -6.69 -4.35 6.01
C GLN A 58 -5.66 -5.18 6.81
N PRO A 59 -4.36 -4.83 6.73
CA PRO A 59 -3.34 -5.41 7.57
C PRO A 59 -3.65 -5.23 9.07
N LYS A 60 -3.47 -6.29 9.87
CA LYS A 60 -3.73 -6.27 11.32
C LYS A 60 -2.81 -5.34 12.10
N MET A 61 -1.69 -4.98 11.51
CA MET A 61 -0.71 -4.04 12.06
C MET A 61 -1.22 -2.59 12.11
N LEU A 62 -2.23 -2.25 11.32
CA LEU A 62 -2.90 -0.95 11.38
C LEU A 62 -3.79 -0.89 12.62
N THR A 63 -3.48 0.01 13.57
CA THR A 63 -4.10 -0.02 14.90
C THR A 63 -5.11 1.09 15.16
N PHE A 64 -5.12 2.17 14.40
CA PHE A 64 -5.91 3.37 14.74
C PHE A 64 -7.34 3.34 14.22
N GLY A 65 -7.62 2.70 13.10
CA GLY A 65 -8.94 2.68 12.49
C GLY A 65 -9.05 1.68 11.36
N GLN A 66 -10.14 1.77 10.62
CA GLN A 66 -10.37 0.90 9.46
C GLN A 66 -10.19 1.68 8.16
N LEU A 67 -9.58 1.02 7.18
CA LEU A 67 -9.48 1.53 5.82
C LEU A 67 -10.87 1.54 5.18
N ARG A 68 -11.14 2.56 4.40
CA ARG A 68 -12.34 2.61 3.54
C ARG A 68 -12.14 1.72 2.33
N ASP A 69 -13.24 1.30 1.69
CA ASP A 69 -13.21 0.38 0.55
C ASP A 69 -12.25 0.87 -0.57
N TYR A 70 -12.31 2.14 -0.92
CA TYR A 70 -11.40 2.70 -1.93
C TYR A 70 -9.92 2.67 -1.50
N GLN A 71 -9.62 2.74 -0.19
CA GLN A 71 -8.25 2.62 0.33
C GLN A 71 -7.75 1.17 0.28
N ILE A 72 -8.64 0.19 0.47
CA ILE A 72 -8.33 -1.23 0.24
C ILE A 72 -8.01 -1.46 -1.24
N VAL A 73 -8.83 -0.92 -2.15
CA VAL A 73 -8.57 -1.00 -3.60
C VAL A 73 -7.23 -0.36 -3.97
N SER A 74 -6.91 0.80 -3.38
CA SER A 74 -5.62 1.45 -3.58
C SER A 74 -4.45 0.63 -3.01
N LEU A 75 -4.63 -0.01 -1.86
CA LEU A 75 -3.64 -0.93 -1.29
C LEU A 75 -3.38 -2.09 -2.24
N GLN A 76 -4.42 -2.74 -2.75
CA GLN A 76 -4.30 -3.84 -3.71
C GLN A 76 -3.54 -3.40 -4.97
N TRP A 77 -3.85 -2.22 -5.49
CA TRP A 77 -3.14 -1.65 -6.64
C TRP A 77 -1.65 -1.40 -6.34
N MET A 78 -1.31 -0.79 -5.19
CA MET A 78 0.07 -0.56 -4.78
C MET A 78 0.84 -1.87 -4.57
N VAL A 79 0.20 -2.90 -4.02
CA VAL A 79 0.79 -4.24 -3.85
C VAL A 79 1.04 -4.89 -5.21
N SER A 80 0.11 -4.76 -6.15
CA SER A 80 0.30 -5.22 -7.53
C SER A 80 1.52 -4.56 -8.19
N LEU A 81 1.67 -3.24 -8.05
CA LEU A 81 2.86 -2.54 -8.53
C LEU A 81 4.14 -3.08 -7.88
N HIS A 82 4.13 -3.26 -6.57
CA HIS A 82 5.28 -3.81 -5.83
C HIS A 82 5.66 -5.21 -6.32
N ASN A 83 4.69 -6.12 -6.49
CA ASN A 83 4.91 -7.47 -6.97
C ASN A 83 5.51 -7.49 -8.38
N ASN A 84 5.06 -6.60 -9.24
CA ASN A 84 5.53 -6.48 -10.62
C ASN A 84 6.76 -5.54 -10.75
N ARG A 85 7.34 -5.07 -9.64
CA ARG A 85 8.52 -4.17 -9.59
C ARG A 85 8.32 -2.89 -10.40
N LEU A 86 7.12 -2.35 -10.36
CA LEU A 86 6.75 -1.13 -11.06
C LEU A 86 6.60 0.04 -10.09
N ASN A 87 6.86 1.23 -10.62
CA ASN A 87 6.55 2.47 -9.94
C ASN A 87 5.12 2.91 -10.25
N GLY A 88 4.54 3.74 -9.38
CA GLY A 88 3.20 4.29 -9.59
C GLY A 88 3.04 5.68 -9.01
N ILE A 89 1.96 6.35 -9.39
CA ILE A 89 1.56 7.65 -8.87
C ILE A 89 0.17 7.50 -8.25
N LEU A 90 0.07 7.71 -6.93
CA LEU A 90 -1.20 7.75 -6.22
C LEU A 90 -1.78 9.18 -6.36
N ALA A 91 -2.62 9.38 -7.36
CA ALA A 91 -3.15 10.68 -7.76
C ALA A 91 -4.52 11.01 -7.15
N ASP A 92 -4.84 10.47 -5.99
CA ASP A 92 -6.09 10.74 -5.28
C ASP A 92 -6.23 12.23 -4.91
N GLU A 93 -7.45 12.70 -4.76
CA GLU A 93 -7.72 14.05 -4.28
C GLU A 93 -7.17 14.30 -2.87
N MET A 94 -6.98 15.57 -2.53
CA MET A 94 -6.55 15.96 -1.19
C MET A 94 -7.62 15.56 -0.16
N GLY A 95 -7.18 15.04 1.00
CA GLY A 95 -8.10 14.62 2.07
C GLY A 95 -8.54 13.15 2.01
N LEU A 96 -8.29 12.42 0.92
CA LEU A 96 -8.66 11.01 0.80
C LEU A 96 -7.73 10.04 1.56
N GLY A 97 -6.79 10.56 2.35
CA GLY A 97 -5.96 9.74 3.23
C GLY A 97 -4.80 9.02 2.52
N LYS A 98 -4.14 9.68 1.55
CA LYS A 98 -2.93 9.12 0.91
C LYS A 98 -1.88 8.64 1.90
N THR A 99 -1.70 9.36 3.01
CA THR A 99 -0.75 8.98 4.06
C THR A 99 -1.11 7.64 4.70
N VAL A 100 -2.38 7.42 5.02
CA VAL A 100 -2.81 6.12 5.60
C VAL A 100 -2.73 5.00 4.56
N GLN A 101 -2.95 5.28 3.30
CA GLN A 101 -2.76 4.29 2.23
C GLN A 101 -1.29 3.86 2.12
N VAL A 102 -0.33 4.78 2.25
CA VAL A 102 1.10 4.43 2.33
C VAL A 102 1.42 3.64 3.59
N CYS A 103 0.84 4.01 4.74
CA CYS A 103 0.97 3.23 5.97
C CYS A 103 0.43 1.80 5.78
N SER A 104 -0.69 1.64 5.08
CA SER A 104 -1.27 0.33 4.81
C SER A 104 -0.38 -0.54 3.91
N LEU A 105 0.28 0.06 2.92
CA LEU A 105 1.26 -0.65 2.11
C LEU A 105 2.44 -1.15 2.95
N ILE A 106 3.02 -0.30 3.79
CA ILE A 106 4.14 -0.69 4.68
C ILE A 106 3.69 -1.83 5.61
N ALA A 107 2.49 -1.74 6.19
CA ALA A 107 1.92 -2.79 7.03
C ALA A 107 1.76 -4.10 6.27
N TYR A 108 1.22 -4.06 5.06
CA TYR A 108 1.03 -5.23 4.22
C TYR A 108 2.35 -5.88 3.82
N LEU A 109 3.33 -5.08 3.41
CA LEU A 109 4.67 -5.58 3.08
C LEU A 109 5.33 -6.26 4.27
N TRP A 110 5.13 -5.73 5.47
CA TRP A 110 5.63 -6.33 6.71
C TRP A 110 4.94 -7.68 7.00
N GLU A 111 3.62 -7.70 7.04
CA GLU A 111 2.85 -8.90 7.45
C GLU A 111 2.87 -10.00 6.40
N SER A 112 2.61 -9.65 5.15
CA SER A 112 2.36 -10.64 4.09
C SER A 112 3.61 -10.98 3.28
N LYS A 113 4.55 -10.02 3.16
CA LYS A 113 5.78 -10.19 2.36
C LYS A 113 7.04 -10.35 3.20
N GLN A 114 6.93 -10.26 4.53
CA GLN A 114 8.07 -10.25 5.46
C GLN A 114 9.14 -9.20 5.07
N ASN A 115 8.71 -8.13 4.43
CA ASN A 115 9.56 -7.02 4.04
C ASN A 115 9.51 -5.95 5.15
N PHE A 116 10.47 -6.02 6.05
CA PHE A 116 10.59 -5.12 7.21
C PHE A 116 11.25 -3.78 6.90
N GLY A 117 11.62 -3.56 5.66
CA GLY A 117 12.36 -2.37 5.21
C GLY A 117 13.87 -2.59 5.14
N PRO A 118 14.66 -1.50 5.16
CA PRO A 118 14.22 -0.11 5.37
C PRO A 118 13.40 0.47 4.20
N HIS A 119 12.29 1.12 4.51
CA HIS A 119 11.52 1.92 3.58
C HIS A 119 11.91 3.40 3.71
N ILE A 120 11.92 4.15 2.62
CA ILE A 120 12.27 5.57 2.63
C ILE A 120 11.04 6.40 2.23
N ILE A 121 10.70 7.38 3.05
CA ILE A 121 9.65 8.37 2.79
C ILE A 121 10.31 9.74 2.64
N ILE A 122 10.22 10.31 1.44
CA ILE A 122 10.80 11.62 1.12
C ILE A 122 9.66 12.63 1.03
N VAL A 123 9.70 13.66 1.87
CA VAL A 123 8.62 14.66 1.96
C VAL A 123 9.17 16.06 2.23
N PRO A 124 8.43 17.11 1.88
CA PRO A 124 8.78 18.48 2.29
C PRO A 124 8.83 18.62 3.81
N ASN A 125 9.77 19.42 4.31
CA ASN A 125 9.96 19.65 5.74
C ASN A 125 8.67 20.06 6.47
N ALA A 126 7.81 20.83 5.81
CA ALA A 126 6.55 21.32 6.40
C ALA A 126 5.57 20.21 6.83
N VAL A 127 5.65 19.04 6.21
CA VAL A 127 4.72 17.93 6.47
C VAL A 127 5.33 16.78 7.29
N ILE A 128 6.61 16.86 7.63
CA ILE A 128 7.30 15.80 8.41
C ILE A 128 6.64 15.57 9.76
N VAL A 129 6.20 16.63 10.43
CA VAL A 129 5.52 16.52 11.73
C VAL A 129 4.21 15.73 11.60
N ASN A 130 3.46 15.97 10.52
CA ASN A 130 2.24 15.23 10.23
C ASN A 130 2.54 13.75 9.95
N TRP A 131 3.55 13.46 9.12
CA TRP A 131 3.99 12.09 8.86
C TRP A 131 4.41 11.36 10.13
N LYS A 132 5.14 12.05 11.02
CA LYS A 132 5.53 11.49 12.32
C LYS A 132 4.31 11.11 13.17
N ALA A 133 3.31 11.98 13.22
CA ALA A 133 2.08 11.74 13.97
C ALA A 133 1.29 10.56 13.36
N GLU A 134 1.14 10.53 12.04
CA GLU A 134 0.40 9.48 11.35
C GLU A 134 1.10 8.11 11.44
N LEU A 135 2.40 8.03 11.21
CA LEU A 135 3.16 6.78 11.38
C LEU A 135 3.05 6.25 12.81
N LYS A 136 3.18 7.11 13.82
CA LYS A 136 3.01 6.71 15.23
C LYS A 136 1.60 6.22 15.54
N ARG A 137 0.59 6.81 14.90
CA ARG A 137 -0.83 6.50 15.11
C ARG A 137 -1.22 5.19 14.44
N TRP A 138 -0.85 5.01 13.18
CA TRP A 138 -1.26 3.87 12.37
C TRP A 138 -0.33 2.66 12.51
N LEU A 139 0.97 2.89 12.71
CA LEU A 139 2.02 1.88 12.74
C LEU A 139 2.91 2.00 13.99
N PRO A 140 2.38 1.91 15.20
CA PRO A 140 3.14 2.14 16.44
C PRO A 140 4.30 1.14 16.65
N LYS A 141 4.25 -0.02 16.00
CA LYS A 141 5.30 -1.05 16.08
C LYS A 141 6.47 -0.80 15.12
N VAL A 142 6.32 0.12 14.17
CA VAL A 142 7.35 0.42 13.17
C VAL A 142 8.37 1.37 13.76
N ASN A 143 9.64 0.99 13.70
CA ASN A 143 10.73 1.85 14.13
C ASN A 143 11.07 2.86 13.03
N CYS A 144 10.80 4.14 13.30
CA CYS A 144 10.99 5.23 12.36
C CYS A 144 12.18 6.11 12.75
N VAL A 145 13.06 6.38 11.79
CA VAL A 145 14.13 7.38 11.90
C VAL A 145 13.74 8.62 11.10
N TYR A 146 13.83 9.78 11.74
CA TYR A 146 13.54 11.08 11.10
C TYR A 146 14.86 11.77 10.79
N TYR A 147 15.27 11.73 9.53
CA TYR A 147 16.56 12.28 9.07
C TYR A 147 16.39 13.73 8.64
N VAL A 148 16.23 14.61 9.64
CA VAL A 148 15.94 16.03 9.46
C VAL A 148 16.80 16.91 10.37
N GLY A 149 16.90 18.19 10.04
CA GLY A 149 17.66 19.17 10.80
C GLY A 149 18.85 19.74 10.03
N ASN A 150 19.71 20.47 10.75
CA ASN A 150 20.94 21.02 10.18
C ASN A 150 21.99 19.91 9.89
N ARG A 151 23.09 20.28 9.25
CA ARG A 151 24.14 19.33 8.84
C ARG A 151 24.67 18.51 10.02
N GLU A 152 24.94 19.15 11.16
CA GLU A 152 25.48 18.48 12.34
C GLU A 152 24.48 17.49 12.96
N GLN A 153 23.21 17.87 13.03
CA GLN A 153 22.14 17.02 13.52
C GLN A 153 21.97 15.79 12.63
N ARG A 154 21.93 15.98 11.30
CA ARG A 154 21.84 14.87 10.36
C ARG A 154 23.06 13.94 10.44
N THR A 155 24.27 14.48 10.60
CA THR A 155 25.47 13.65 10.79
C THR A 155 25.37 12.79 12.04
N LYS A 156 24.86 13.35 13.15
CA LYS A 156 24.65 12.59 14.39
C LYS A 156 23.59 11.50 14.23
N ILE A 157 22.46 11.81 13.54
CA ILE A 157 21.40 10.83 13.26
C ILE A 157 21.95 9.72 12.36
N PHE A 158 22.71 10.08 11.33
CA PHE A 158 23.30 9.11 10.42
C PHE A 158 24.20 8.12 11.17
N GLN A 159 25.14 8.61 11.95
CA GLN A 159 26.09 7.77 12.69
C GLN A 159 25.43 6.91 13.77
N LYS A 160 24.43 7.47 14.49
CA LYS A 160 23.84 6.79 15.65
C LYS A 160 22.67 5.87 15.30
N GLN A 161 21.94 6.17 14.22
CA GLN A 161 20.68 5.48 13.89
C GLN A 161 20.69 4.85 12.51
N VAL A 162 21.13 5.59 11.47
CA VAL A 162 21.06 5.09 10.10
C VAL A 162 22.07 3.98 9.84
N LEU A 163 23.32 4.17 10.23
CA LEU A 163 24.39 3.16 10.03
C LEU A 163 24.11 1.84 10.74
N GLN A 164 23.33 1.86 11.82
CA GLN A 164 23.02 0.63 12.55
C GLN A 164 21.96 -0.22 11.85
N LEU A 165 21.23 0.33 10.86
CA LEU A 165 20.15 -0.31 10.11
C LEU A 165 19.06 -0.96 11.02
N LYS A 166 18.89 -0.44 12.24
CA LYS A 166 17.91 -0.93 13.22
C LYS A 166 16.59 -0.14 13.14
N PHE A 167 16.13 0.15 11.94
CA PHE A 167 14.88 0.87 11.70
C PHE A 167 14.15 0.27 10.48
N ASN A 168 12.86 0.53 10.40
CA ASN A 168 12.01 0.05 9.33
C ASN A 168 11.67 1.15 8.32
N VAL A 169 11.54 2.39 8.80
CA VAL A 169 11.18 3.54 7.97
C VAL A 169 12.13 4.71 8.26
N LEU A 170 12.68 5.29 7.20
CA LEU A 170 13.42 6.56 7.25
C LEU A 170 12.54 7.64 6.61
N VAL A 171 12.29 8.72 7.34
CA VAL A 171 11.57 9.90 6.85
C VAL A 171 12.56 11.06 6.69
N THR A 172 12.59 11.67 5.51
CA THR A 172 13.51 12.77 5.18
C THR A 172 12.87 13.80 4.25
#